data_bda6651167c26a925f31eab9d692c1b2
#
_entry.id   bda6651167c26a925f31eab9d692c1b2
#
_cell.length_a   1.000
_cell.length_b   1.000
_cell.length_c   1.000
_cell.angle_alpha   90.00
_cell.angle_beta   90.00
_cell.angle_gamma   90.00
#
_symmetry.space_group_name_H-M   'P 1'
#
loop_
_entity.id
_entity.type
_entity.pdbx_description
1 polymer ?
#
loop_
_entity_poly.entity_id
_entity_poly.type
_entity_poly.pdbx_seq_one_letter_code
_entity_poly.pdbx_strand_id
1 'polypeptide(L)'
;MSLLDWFADRRKTAPALRPTPEPDEGDGLWSKCPECGEVVYRKDLIANASVCASCGYHHRIHSEERLRILLDPGSFIPLDGELSPTDPLAFKDRRAYADRLRDSQRQTGLRDAVVCGTGTIEGQGIALAVMDFRFMGGSMGSVVGEKITRLIETATEQQLPVLVVCASGGARMQEGMLSLMQMAKISGALERHRARKLLYIPLLTHPTTGGVTASFAMLGDLILAEPKALIGFAGRRVIEQTLREKLPDNFQTAEYLQDHGFVDAIIPRTQLRSRLASLLQMHQQPAAVSA
;
A
#
# COMPACT_ATOMS: atom_id res chain seq x y z
N MET A 1 -12.77 -45.85 9.05
CA MET A 1 -12.51 -44.40 9.01
C MET A 1 -13.58 -43.75 8.15
N SER A 2 -14.41 -42.86 8.75
CA SER A 2 -15.46 -42.18 8.04
C SER A 2 -14.84 -41.00 7.22
N LEU A 3 -15.45 -40.69 6.08
CA LEU A 3 -15.08 -39.47 5.31
C LEU A 3 -15.09 -38.19 6.17
N LEU A 4 -15.94 -38.13 7.18
CA LEU A 4 -16.01 -37.05 8.14
C LEU A 4 -14.79 -36.97 9.06
N ASP A 5 -14.23 -38.12 9.45
CA ASP A 5 -13.00 -38.17 10.28
C ASP A 5 -11.78 -37.74 9.46
N TRP A 6 -11.74 -38.07 8.16
CA TRP A 6 -10.69 -37.62 7.25
C TRP A 6 -10.71 -36.07 7.03
N PHE A 7 -11.91 -35.45 6.93
CA PHE A 7 -12.05 -33.99 6.85
C PHE A 7 -11.73 -33.31 8.18
N ALA A 8 -12.03 -33.94 9.33
CA ALA A 8 -11.72 -33.40 10.65
C ALA A 8 -10.21 -33.38 10.92
N ASP A 9 -9.48 -34.39 10.50
CA ASP A 9 -8.02 -34.49 10.64
C ASP A 9 -7.28 -33.49 9.74
N ARG A 10 -7.76 -33.24 8.52
CA ARG A 10 -7.19 -32.20 7.64
C ARG A 10 -7.39 -30.79 8.18
N ARG A 11 -8.45 -30.51 8.95
CA ARG A 11 -8.64 -29.22 9.62
C ARG A 11 -7.64 -28.99 10.77
N LYS A 12 -7.12 -30.06 11.37
CA LYS A 12 -6.13 -29.99 12.46
C LYS A 12 -4.69 -29.79 11.95
N THR A 13 -4.41 -30.15 10.71
CA THR A 13 -3.05 -30.16 10.13
C THR A 13 -2.75 -28.95 9.22
N ALA A 14 -3.65 -28.02 9.03
CA ALA A 14 -3.31 -26.75 8.40
C ALA A 14 -2.55 -25.88 9.43
N PRO A 15 -1.21 -25.71 9.32
CA PRO A 15 -0.55 -24.72 10.15
C PRO A 15 -1.16 -23.36 9.80
N ALA A 16 -1.82 -22.76 10.78
CA ALA A 16 -2.16 -21.36 10.67
C ALA A 16 -0.87 -20.63 10.28
N LEU A 17 -0.91 -19.85 9.19
CA LEU A 17 0.12 -18.86 8.91
C LEU A 17 0.24 -18.00 10.18
N ARG A 18 1.20 -18.33 11.03
CA ARG A 18 1.64 -17.37 12.04
C ARG A 18 2.25 -16.25 11.22
N PRO A 19 1.75 -15.04 11.31
CA PRO A 19 2.51 -13.91 10.83
C PRO A 19 3.88 -14.04 11.51
N THR A 20 4.95 -13.99 10.75
CA THR A 20 6.29 -13.81 11.31
C THR A 20 6.16 -12.67 12.28
N PRO A 21 6.55 -12.84 13.57
CA PRO A 21 6.49 -11.73 14.51
C PRO A 21 7.24 -10.58 13.85
N GLU A 22 6.57 -9.46 13.63
CA GLU A 22 7.26 -8.24 13.29
C GLU A 22 8.26 -8.01 14.43
N PRO A 23 9.53 -7.66 14.12
CA PRO A 23 10.48 -7.33 15.16
C PRO A 23 9.80 -6.24 16.00
N ASP A 24 9.68 -6.55 17.29
CA ASP A 24 9.07 -5.70 18.29
C ASP A 24 9.55 -4.26 18.07
N GLU A 25 8.66 -3.35 17.73
CA GLU A 25 8.92 -1.91 17.68
C GLU A 25 9.05 -1.37 19.10
N GLY A 26 9.71 -2.16 19.98
CA GLY A 26 10.06 -1.74 21.33
C GLY A 26 10.83 -0.43 21.29
N ASP A 27 10.70 0.38 22.34
CA ASP A 27 11.41 1.65 22.60
C ASP A 27 12.96 1.55 22.55
N GLY A 28 13.51 0.56 21.89
CA GLY A 28 14.94 0.31 21.74
C GLY A 28 15.60 1.34 20.86
N LEU A 29 16.73 1.87 21.33
CA LEU A 29 17.63 2.77 20.56
C LEU A 29 18.22 2.08 19.31
N TRP A 30 18.16 0.76 19.25
CA TRP A 30 18.78 -0.07 18.22
C TRP A 30 17.76 -0.94 17.51
N SER A 31 17.93 -1.12 16.21
CA SER A 31 17.10 -2.01 15.37
C SER A 31 18.01 -2.98 14.65
N LYS A 32 17.62 -4.26 14.60
CA LYS A 32 18.34 -5.28 13.85
C LYS A 32 17.70 -5.42 12.47
N CYS A 33 18.51 -5.27 11.41
CA CYS A 33 18.04 -5.49 10.05
C CYS A 33 17.65 -6.97 9.85
N PRO A 34 16.43 -7.28 9.40
CA PRO A 34 15.99 -8.65 9.21
C PRO A 34 16.67 -9.34 8.02
N GLU A 35 17.23 -8.59 7.09
CA GLU A 35 17.88 -9.11 5.89
C GLU A 35 19.36 -9.47 6.16
N CYS A 36 20.15 -8.50 6.65
CA CYS A 36 21.60 -8.70 6.84
C CYS A 36 22.02 -8.93 8.30
N GLY A 37 21.11 -8.79 9.26
CA GLY A 37 21.41 -8.97 10.69
C GLY A 37 22.18 -7.81 11.35
N GLU A 38 22.54 -6.77 10.61
CA GLU A 38 23.23 -5.58 11.13
C GLU A 38 22.36 -4.88 12.18
N VAL A 39 23.02 -4.41 13.25
CA VAL A 39 22.37 -3.65 14.33
C VAL A 39 22.61 -2.17 14.06
N VAL A 40 21.56 -1.44 13.76
CA VAL A 40 21.58 -0.04 13.34
C VAL A 40 20.96 0.84 14.41
N TYR A 41 21.53 2.01 14.66
CA TYR A 41 20.91 3.00 15.55
C TYR A 41 19.63 3.55 14.92
N ARG A 42 18.52 3.52 15.66
CA ARG A 42 17.19 3.83 15.13
C ARG A 42 17.08 5.25 14.55
N LYS A 43 17.77 6.23 15.14
CA LYS A 43 17.75 7.60 14.58
C LYS A 43 18.45 7.67 13.22
N ASP A 44 19.56 6.93 13.04
CA ASP A 44 20.26 6.89 11.75
C ASP A 44 19.43 6.17 10.69
N LEU A 45 18.75 5.09 11.08
CA LEU A 45 17.83 4.39 10.20
C LEU A 45 16.68 5.32 9.73
N ILE A 46 16.05 6.07 10.64
CA ILE A 46 15.02 7.06 10.30
C ILE A 46 15.56 8.19 9.42
N ALA A 47 16.78 8.70 9.72
CA ALA A 47 17.45 9.71 8.90
C ALA A 47 17.73 9.23 7.48
N ASN A 48 17.99 7.91 7.30
CA ASN A 48 18.15 7.26 6.00
C ASN A 48 16.81 6.75 5.43
N ALA A 49 15.69 7.41 5.72
CA ALA A 49 14.36 7.05 5.25
C ALA A 49 13.97 5.59 5.56
N SER A 50 14.40 5.07 6.71
CA SER A 50 14.16 3.68 7.14
C SER A 50 14.68 2.63 6.15
N VAL A 51 15.78 2.93 5.47
CA VAL A 51 16.54 2.02 4.59
C VAL A 51 17.85 1.62 5.26
N CYS A 52 18.10 0.33 5.34
CA CYS A 52 19.35 -0.19 5.91
C CYS A 52 20.56 0.28 5.08
N ALA A 53 21.50 0.99 5.69
CA ALA A 53 22.69 1.49 5.01
C ALA A 53 23.63 0.38 4.51
N SER A 54 23.63 -0.78 5.18
CA SER A 54 24.52 -1.90 4.87
C SER A 54 24.05 -2.74 3.68
N CYS A 55 22.74 -3.03 3.57
CA CYS A 55 22.21 -3.95 2.55
C CYS A 55 21.10 -3.37 1.66
N GLY A 56 20.70 -2.11 1.92
CA GLY A 56 19.60 -1.48 1.16
C GLY A 56 18.20 -2.01 1.48
N TYR A 57 18.02 -2.81 2.52
CA TYR A 57 16.71 -3.31 2.91
C TYR A 57 15.79 -2.16 3.32
N HIS A 58 14.59 -2.14 2.73
CA HIS A 58 13.55 -1.14 3.01
C HIS A 58 12.69 -1.64 4.17
N HIS A 59 12.92 -1.12 5.37
CA HIS A 59 12.07 -1.40 6.52
C HIS A 59 10.65 -0.88 6.25
N ARG A 60 9.64 -1.52 6.84
CA ARG A 60 8.27 -1.00 6.79
C ARG A 60 8.20 0.34 7.50
N ILE A 61 7.46 1.26 6.93
CA ILE A 61 7.18 2.56 7.49
C ILE A 61 5.67 2.82 7.48
N HIS A 62 5.22 3.66 8.38
CA HIS A 62 3.82 4.04 8.48
C HIS A 62 3.49 5.27 7.62
N SER A 63 2.20 5.53 7.49
CA SER A 63 1.69 6.62 6.67
C SER A 63 2.26 7.98 7.05
N GLU A 64 2.37 8.28 8.35
CA GLU A 64 2.93 9.56 8.82
C GLU A 64 4.40 9.74 8.41
N GLU A 65 5.22 8.71 8.60
CA GLU A 65 6.63 8.74 8.18
C GLU A 65 6.75 8.88 6.65
N ARG A 66 5.89 8.18 5.90
CA ARG A 66 5.83 8.28 4.44
C ARG A 66 5.51 9.70 3.99
N LEU A 67 4.51 10.34 4.58
CA LEU A 67 4.16 11.73 4.30
C LEU A 67 5.34 12.67 4.58
N ARG A 68 6.01 12.50 5.72
CA ARG A 68 7.18 13.31 6.10
C ARG A 68 8.36 13.18 5.15
N ILE A 69 8.59 11.97 4.58
CA ILE A 69 9.67 11.74 3.61
C ILE A 69 9.35 12.36 2.25
N LEU A 70 8.10 12.30 1.81
CA LEU A 70 7.70 12.70 0.46
C LEU A 70 7.38 14.18 0.34
N LEU A 71 6.62 14.74 1.29
CA LEU A 71 6.07 16.09 1.17
C LEU A 71 6.99 17.17 1.72
N ASP A 72 6.74 18.38 1.25
CA ASP A 72 7.33 19.58 1.83
C ASP A 72 6.80 19.77 3.26
N PRO A 73 7.65 20.19 4.22
CA PRO A 73 7.24 20.40 5.59
C PRO A 73 6.04 21.35 5.70
N GLY A 74 4.97 20.90 6.40
CA GLY A 74 3.77 21.70 6.64
C GLY A 74 2.82 21.83 5.44
N SER A 75 3.09 21.22 4.30
CA SER A 75 2.25 21.31 3.11
C SER A 75 1.04 20.38 3.11
N PHE A 76 1.03 19.36 3.97
CA PHE A 76 -0.03 18.36 3.97
C PHE A 76 -1.36 18.90 4.47
N ILE A 77 -2.39 18.80 3.65
CA ILE A 77 -3.78 19.11 3.99
C ILE A 77 -4.60 17.82 3.93
N PRO A 78 -5.03 17.30 5.09
CA PRO A 78 -5.78 16.03 5.14
C PRO A 78 -7.16 16.15 4.50
N LEU A 79 -7.60 15.05 3.85
CA LEU A 79 -8.92 14.90 3.26
C LEU A 79 -9.65 13.72 3.92
N ASP A 80 -10.93 13.89 4.24
CA ASP A 80 -11.82 12.85 4.77
C ASP A 80 -11.26 12.12 6.02
N GLY A 81 -10.55 12.85 6.89
CA GLY A 81 -9.94 12.29 8.10
C GLY A 81 -10.91 11.62 9.06
N GLU A 82 -12.18 12.05 9.05
CA GLU A 82 -13.21 11.58 9.99
C GLU A 82 -13.94 10.30 9.52
N LEU A 83 -13.76 9.89 8.25
CA LEU A 83 -14.41 8.68 7.75
C LEU A 83 -13.87 7.44 8.47
N SER A 84 -14.79 6.64 9.00
CA SER A 84 -14.49 5.43 9.77
C SER A 84 -15.34 4.26 9.31
N PRO A 85 -14.79 3.04 9.22
CA PRO A 85 -15.54 1.87 8.78
C PRO A 85 -16.61 1.48 9.80
N THR A 86 -17.70 0.91 9.28
CA THR A 86 -18.75 0.26 10.04
C THR A 86 -18.76 -1.24 9.74
N ASP A 87 -19.55 -2.00 10.48
CA ASP A 87 -19.74 -3.43 10.25
C ASP A 87 -21.19 -3.73 9.76
N PRO A 88 -21.50 -3.42 8.47
CA PRO A 88 -22.85 -3.58 7.94
C PRO A 88 -23.27 -5.05 7.79
N LEU A 89 -22.30 -5.98 7.80
CA LEU A 89 -22.55 -7.42 7.64
C LEU A 89 -22.60 -8.16 8.99
N ALA A 90 -22.34 -7.47 10.10
CA ALA A 90 -22.18 -8.08 11.43
C ALA A 90 -21.23 -9.30 11.37
N PHE A 91 -20.11 -9.15 10.64
CA PHE A 91 -19.19 -10.25 10.37
C PHE A 91 -18.52 -10.75 11.64
N LYS A 92 -18.54 -12.06 11.79
CA LYS A 92 -17.86 -12.75 12.89
C LYS A 92 -17.27 -14.08 12.40
N ASP A 93 -15.97 -14.25 12.61
CA ASP A 93 -15.29 -15.54 12.55
C ASP A 93 -14.89 -15.98 13.97
N ARG A 94 -13.61 -16.09 14.26
CA ARG A 94 -13.11 -16.31 15.64
C ARG A 94 -13.30 -15.06 16.53
N ARG A 95 -13.47 -13.89 15.92
CA ARG A 95 -13.64 -12.60 16.58
C ARG A 95 -14.53 -11.69 15.74
N ALA A 96 -15.37 -10.86 16.37
CA ALA A 96 -16.21 -9.91 15.66
C ALA A 96 -15.38 -8.85 14.93
N TYR A 97 -15.80 -8.45 13.74
CA TYR A 97 -15.11 -7.44 12.93
C TYR A 97 -15.06 -6.08 13.64
N ALA A 98 -16.17 -5.68 14.26
CA ALA A 98 -16.22 -4.44 15.07
C ALA A 98 -15.16 -4.39 16.17
N ASP A 99 -14.80 -5.54 16.80
CA ASP A 99 -13.73 -5.60 17.81
C ASP A 99 -12.35 -5.42 17.17
N ARG A 100 -12.13 -6.00 16.00
CA ARG A 100 -10.88 -5.84 15.26
C ARG A 100 -10.67 -4.39 14.82
N LEU A 101 -11.73 -3.73 14.36
CA LEU A 101 -11.68 -2.31 14.00
C LEU A 101 -11.26 -1.45 15.18
N ARG A 102 -11.92 -1.62 16.34
CA ARG A 102 -11.59 -0.85 17.54
C ARG A 102 -10.15 -1.05 17.99
N ASP A 103 -9.64 -2.28 17.94
CA ASP A 103 -8.26 -2.56 18.31
C ASP A 103 -7.27 -1.95 17.32
N SER A 104 -7.51 -2.09 16.02
CA SER A 104 -6.65 -1.49 14.99
C SER A 104 -6.62 0.03 15.11
N GLN A 105 -7.78 0.67 15.36
CA GLN A 105 -7.86 2.11 15.59
C GLN A 105 -7.08 2.54 16.83
N ARG A 106 -7.20 1.76 17.93
CA ARG A 106 -6.46 2.05 19.19
C ARG A 106 -4.96 1.89 19.02
N GLN A 107 -4.51 0.84 18.32
CA GLN A 107 -3.09 0.54 18.13
C GLN A 107 -2.41 1.50 17.15
N THR A 108 -3.10 1.92 16.11
CA THR A 108 -2.51 2.73 15.04
C THR A 108 -2.80 4.21 15.13
N GLY A 109 -3.83 4.60 15.87
CA GLY A 109 -4.35 5.98 15.88
C GLY A 109 -5.12 6.36 14.61
N LEU A 110 -5.18 5.48 13.62
CA LEU A 110 -5.85 5.72 12.34
C LEU A 110 -7.33 5.35 12.40
N ARG A 111 -8.16 6.01 11.60
CA ARG A 111 -9.57 5.64 11.41
C ARG A 111 -9.74 4.42 10.50
N ASP A 112 -8.92 4.32 9.45
CA ASP A 112 -8.83 3.14 8.55
C ASP A 112 -7.43 3.08 7.90
N ALA A 113 -7.20 2.07 7.06
CA ALA A 113 -5.91 1.70 6.48
C ALA A 113 -5.37 2.67 5.41
N VAL A 114 -5.86 3.89 5.31
CA VAL A 114 -5.36 4.91 4.38
C VAL A 114 -5.48 6.32 4.95
N VAL A 115 -4.44 7.12 4.70
CA VAL A 115 -4.43 8.57 4.91
C VAL A 115 -4.44 9.24 3.55
N CYS A 116 -5.38 10.15 3.31
CA CYS A 116 -5.55 10.90 2.06
C CYS A 116 -5.43 12.39 2.31
N GLY A 117 -4.92 13.12 1.33
CA GLY A 117 -4.83 14.58 1.37
C GLY A 117 -4.09 15.15 0.18
N THR A 118 -3.92 16.47 0.18
CA THR A 118 -3.10 17.19 -0.80
C THR A 118 -1.85 17.73 -0.13
N GLY A 119 -0.83 18.06 -0.93
CA GLY A 119 0.40 18.64 -0.43
C GLY A 119 1.30 19.05 -1.59
N THR A 120 2.58 19.34 -1.29
CA THR A 120 3.56 19.65 -2.32
C THR A 120 4.80 18.76 -2.19
N ILE A 121 5.42 18.45 -3.32
CA ILE A 121 6.74 17.82 -3.42
C ILE A 121 7.64 18.78 -4.19
N GLU A 122 8.63 19.37 -3.51
CA GLU A 122 9.53 20.39 -4.07
C GLU A 122 8.73 21.54 -4.73
N GLY A 123 7.69 22.02 -4.04
CA GLY A 123 6.80 23.08 -4.50
C GLY A 123 5.72 22.67 -5.49
N GLN A 124 5.71 21.43 -5.94
CA GLN A 124 4.74 20.92 -6.93
C GLN A 124 3.53 20.31 -6.24
N GLY A 125 2.32 20.80 -6.57
CA GLY A 125 1.06 20.30 -6.00
C GLY A 125 0.80 18.84 -6.37
N ILE A 126 0.29 18.06 -5.41
CA ILE A 126 -0.05 16.66 -5.59
C ILE A 126 -1.18 16.24 -4.66
N ALA A 127 -2.06 15.39 -5.12
CA ALA A 127 -3.00 14.66 -4.29
C ALA A 127 -2.43 13.27 -3.99
N LEU A 128 -2.39 12.87 -2.72
CA LEU A 128 -1.79 11.59 -2.36
C LEU A 128 -2.63 10.79 -1.37
N ALA A 129 -2.67 9.48 -1.59
CA ALA A 129 -3.15 8.47 -0.65
C ALA A 129 -1.98 7.60 -0.18
N VAL A 130 -1.85 7.40 1.12
CA VAL A 130 -0.84 6.51 1.70
C VAL A 130 -1.54 5.42 2.49
N MET A 131 -1.47 4.19 1.99
CA MET A 131 -1.98 3.02 2.70
C MET A 131 -1.04 2.65 3.86
N ASP A 132 -1.62 2.24 4.98
CA ASP A 132 -0.87 1.86 6.19
C ASP A 132 -1.12 0.39 6.53
N PHE A 133 -0.06 -0.40 6.40
CA PHE A 133 -0.13 -1.85 6.61
C PHE A 133 -0.43 -2.24 8.06
N ARG A 134 -0.16 -1.37 9.04
CA ARG A 134 -0.45 -1.62 10.46
C ARG A 134 -1.95 -1.78 10.71
N PHE A 135 -2.80 -1.07 9.96
CA PHE A 135 -4.24 -1.19 10.11
C PHE A 135 -4.76 -2.40 9.33
N MET A 136 -5.00 -3.51 10.01
CA MET A 136 -5.53 -4.76 9.44
C MET A 136 -4.81 -5.23 8.17
N GLY A 137 -3.46 -5.14 8.14
CA GLY A 137 -2.67 -5.52 6.97
C GLY A 137 -2.86 -4.62 5.75
N GLY A 138 -3.22 -3.35 5.94
CA GLY A 138 -3.47 -2.42 4.84
C GLY A 138 -4.66 -2.83 3.97
N SER A 139 -5.56 -3.67 4.48
CA SER A 139 -6.66 -4.22 3.67
C SER A 139 -7.65 -3.16 3.24
N MET A 140 -8.03 -3.20 1.96
CA MET A 140 -8.99 -2.28 1.36
C MET A 140 -10.41 -2.66 1.73
N GLY A 141 -11.06 -1.89 2.60
CA GLY A 141 -12.49 -1.91 2.88
C GLY A 141 -13.21 -0.75 2.19
N SER A 142 -14.50 -0.60 2.50
CA SER A 142 -15.39 0.42 1.94
C SER A 142 -14.86 1.85 2.15
N VAL A 143 -14.35 2.16 3.36
CA VAL A 143 -13.82 3.50 3.69
C VAL A 143 -12.50 3.76 2.97
N VAL A 144 -11.60 2.78 2.87
CA VAL A 144 -10.37 2.94 2.08
C VAL A 144 -10.70 3.28 0.64
N GLY A 145 -11.63 2.53 0.02
CA GLY A 145 -12.04 2.77 -1.35
C GLY A 145 -12.74 4.13 -1.53
N GLU A 146 -13.60 4.53 -0.58
CA GLU A 146 -14.27 5.83 -0.60
C GLU A 146 -13.27 6.98 -0.53
N LYS A 147 -12.31 6.94 0.41
CA LYS A 147 -11.30 7.98 0.59
C LYS A 147 -10.41 8.14 -0.64
N ILE A 148 -9.95 7.02 -1.23
CA ILE A 148 -9.14 7.06 -2.46
C ILE A 148 -9.97 7.61 -3.62
N THR A 149 -11.24 7.20 -3.76
CA THR A 149 -12.14 7.71 -4.80
C THR A 149 -12.34 9.22 -4.69
N ARG A 150 -12.68 9.74 -3.51
CA ARG A 150 -12.87 11.18 -3.27
C ARG A 150 -11.59 11.97 -3.51
N LEU A 151 -10.44 11.41 -3.10
CA LEU A 151 -9.15 12.03 -3.40
C LEU A 151 -8.94 12.20 -4.90
N ILE A 152 -9.19 11.16 -5.69
CA ILE A 152 -9.05 11.19 -7.16
C ILE A 152 -10.04 12.19 -7.78
N GLU A 153 -11.28 12.23 -7.30
CA GLU A 153 -12.29 13.19 -7.75
C GLU A 153 -11.88 14.63 -7.44
N THR A 154 -11.45 14.90 -6.20
CA THR A 154 -10.92 16.22 -5.80
C THR A 154 -9.67 16.60 -6.63
N ALA A 155 -8.75 15.67 -6.84
CA ALA A 155 -7.57 15.90 -7.68
C ALA A 155 -7.95 16.21 -9.13
N THR A 156 -8.98 15.55 -9.66
CA THR A 156 -9.48 15.78 -11.01
C THR A 156 -10.08 17.18 -11.16
N GLU A 157 -10.82 17.64 -10.16
CA GLU A 157 -11.38 19.00 -10.11
C GLU A 157 -10.30 20.07 -9.97
N GLN A 158 -9.30 19.82 -9.13
CA GLN A 158 -8.18 20.73 -8.88
C GLN A 158 -7.04 20.61 -9.90
N GLN A 159 -7.16 19.73 -10.89
CA GLN A 159 -6.13 19.47 -11.90
C GLN A 159 -4.78 19.05 -11.29
N LEU A 160 -4.80 18.29 -10.19
CA LEU A 160 -3.61 17.78 -9.53
C LEU A 160 -3.26 16.36 -10.01
N PRO A 161 -1.98 16.02 -10.13
CA PRO A 161 -1.56 14.63 -10.26
C PRO A 161 -1.91 13.83 -9.01
N VAL A 162 -2.12 12.53 -9.16
CA VAL A 162 -2.44 11.61 -8.06
C VAL A 162 -1.30 10.63 -7.82
N LEU A 163 -0.88 10.49 -6.57
CA LEU A 163 0.04 9.46 -6.09
C LEU A 163 -0.68 8.56 -5.10
N VAL A 164 -0.70 7.25 -5.35
CA VAL A 164 -1.20 6.26 -4.36
C VAL A 164 -0.04 5.36 -3.92
N VAL A 165 0.37 5.50 -2.67
CA VAL A 165 1.36 4.62 -2.05
C VAL A 165 0.63 3.38 -1.55
N CYS A 166 0.86 2.25 -2.22
CA CYS A 166 0.22 0.98 -1.96
C CYS A 166 1.01 0.16 -0.95
N ALA A 167 0.36 -0.22 0.16
CA ALA A 167 0.87 -1.15 1.16
C ALA A 167 -0.29 -1.98 1.68
N SER A 168 -0.55 -3.17 1.09
CA SER A 168 -1.81 -3.87 1.32
C SER A 168 -1.72 -5.38 1.11
N GLY A 169 -2.41 -6.12 1.98
CA GLY A 169 -2.72 -7.53 1.80
C GLY A 169 -3.90 -7.81 0.85
N GLY A 170 -4.55 -6.78 0.29
CA GLY A 170 -5.67 -6.91 -0.65
C GLY A 170 -7.03 -6.45 -0.11
N ALA A 171 -8.12 -6.99 -0.66
CA ALA A 171 -9.47 -6.67 -0.25
C ALA A 171 -9.78 -7.17 1.17
N ARG A 172 -10.49 -6.36 1.97
CA ARG A 172 -10.90 -6.69 3.35
C ARG A 172 -12.03 -7.69 3.34
N MET A 173 -11.72 -8.94 3.63
CA MET A 173 -12.68 -10.04 3.55
C MET A 173 -13.86 -9.90 4.52
N GLN A 174 -13.71 -9.21 5.63
CA GLN A 174 -14.77 -8.97 6.62
C GLN A 174 -15.92 -8.09 6.08
N GLU A 175 -15.65 -7.29 5.06
CA GLU A 175 -16.64 -6.47 4.37
C GLU A 175 -17.19 -7.13 3.08
N GLY A 176 -16.73 -8.33 2.76
CA GLY A 176 -17.24 -9.15 1.66
C GLY A 176 -17.27 -8.41 0.31
N MET A 177 -18.46 -8.41 -0.34
CA MET A 177 -18.65 -7.76 -1.64
C MET A 177 -18.39 -6.25 -1.60
N LEU A 178 -18.61 -5.59 -0.47
CA LEU A 178 -18.36 -4.15 -0.35
C LEU A 178 -16.89 -3.81 -0.60
N SER A 179 -15.95 -4.65 -0.12
CA SER A 179 -14.52 -4.50 -0.42
C SER A 179 -14.21 -4.70 -1.89
N LEU A 180 -14.81 -5.70 -2.54
CA LEU A 180 -14.57 -5.99 -3.96
C LEU A 180 -15.08 -4.86 -4.85
N MET A 181 -16.22 -4.27 -4.53
CA MET A 181 -16.78 -3.14 -5.29
C MET A 181 -15.92 -1.87 -5.22
N GLN A 182 -15.03 -1.75 -4.22
CA GLN A 182 -14.09 -0.62 -4.18
C GLN A 182 -13.09 -0.65 -5.34
N MET A 183 -12.69 -1.82 -5.82
CA MET A 183 -11.81 -1.93 -6.99
C MET A 183 -12.45 -1.25 -8.21
N ALA A 184 -13.70 -1.56 -8.52
CA ALA A 184 -14.42 -0.95 -9.63
C ALA A 184 -14.64 0.55 -9.42
N LYS A 185 -14.95 0.97 -8.19
CA LYS A 185 -15.20 2.36 -7.82
C LYS A 185 -13.96 3.24 -8.03
N ILE A 186 -12.80 2.82 -7.52
CA ILE A 186 -11.54 3.53 -7.70
C ILE A 186 -11.15 3.56 -9.17
N SER A 187 -11.27 2.43 -9.89
CA SER A 187 -10.95 2.36 -11.32
C SER A 187 -11.81 3.32 -12.15
N GLY A 188 -13.11 3.45 -11.82
CA GLY A 188 -14.00 4.42 -12.46
C GLY A 188 -13.63 5.89 -12.19
N ALA A 189 -13.13 6.21 -10.99
CA ALA A 189 -12.61 7.54 -10.69
C ALA A 189 -11.31 7.83 -11.47
N LEU A 190 -10.39 6.85 -11.56
CA LEU A 190 -9.16 6.97 -12.33
C LEU A 190 -9.44 7.16 -13.83
N GLU A 191 -10.46 6.50 -14.38
CA GLU A 191 -10.83 6.72 -15.79
C GLU A 191 -11.28 8.18 -16.04
N ARG A 192 -12.05 8.78 -15.12
CA ARG A 192 -12.40 10.20 -15.22
C ARG A 192 -11.19 11.12 -15.10
N HIS A 193 -10.23 10.76 -14.24
CA HIS A 193 -8.96 11.46 -14.07
C HIS A 193 -8.12 11.41 -15.36
N ARG A 194 -7.97 10.22 -15.92
CA ARG A 194 -7.28 9.96 -17.19
C ARG A 194 -7.92 10.73 -18.37
N ALA A 195 -9.26 10.79 -18.43
CA ALA A 195 -9.98 11.55 -19.45
C ALA A 195 -9.65 13.07 -19.41
N ARG A 196 -9.20 13.59 -18.27
CA ARG A 196 -8.68 14.97 -18.10
C ARG A 196 -7.18 15.07 -18.38
N LYS A 197 -6.52 13.99 -18.81
CA LYS A 197 -5.07 13.91 -19.10
C LYS A 197 -4.22 14.27 -17.90
N LEU A 198 -4.66 13.89 -16.69
CA LEU A 198 -3.96 14.11 -15.44
C LEU A 198 -3.18 12.86 -15.04
N LEU A 199 -1.99 13.06 -14.50
CA LEU A 199 -1.04 12.00 -14.17
C LEU A 199 -1.50 11.19 -12.95
N TYR A 200 -1.45 9.85 -13.08
CA TYR A 200 -1.63 8.92 -11.98
C TYR A 200 -0.41 8.04 -11.78
N ILE A 201 0.15 8.04 -10.58
CA ILE A 201 1.33 7.24 -10.19
C ILE A 201 0.96 6.33 -9.00
N PRO A 202 0.81 5.02 -9.16
CA PRO A 202 0.89 4.09 -8.05
C PRO A 202 2.36 3.83 -7.68
N LEU A 203 2.67 3.90 -6.39
CA LEU A 203 3.93 3.49 -5.80
C LEU A 203 3.72 2.19 -5.03
N LEU A 204 4.27 1.10 -5.55
CA LEU A 204 4.11 -0.24 -5.00
C LEU A 204 5.17 -0.49 -3.92
N THR A 205 4.73 -0.68 -2.68
CA THR A 205 5.63 -0.98 -1.56
C THR A 205 5.40 -2.39 -1.01
N HIS A 206 6.24 -2.82 -0.10
CA HIS A 206 6.17 -4.16 0.48
C HIS A 206 5.17 -4.27 1.64
N PRO A 207 4.13 -5.16 1.54
CA PRO A 207 3.64 -5.85 0.35
C PRO A 207 2.52 -5.08 -0.36
N THR A 208 2.34 -5.31 -1.66
CA THR A 208 1.15 -4.88 -2.41
C THR A 208 0.54 -6.10 -3.09
N THR A 209 -0.60 -6.61 -2.57
CA THR A 209 -1.14 -7.90 -2.99
C THR A 209 -2.66 -7.89 -3.17
N GLY A 210 -3.19 -8.98 -3.74
CA GLY A 210 -4.61 -9.25 -3.86
C GLY A 210 -5.37 -8.25 -4.72
N GLY A 211 -6.54 -7.84 -4.25
CA GLY A 211 -7.43 -6.93 -4.97
C GLY A 211 -6.84 -5.55 -5.24
N VAL A 212 -5.89 -5.08 -4.42
CA VAL A 212 -5.18 -3.80 -4.66
C VAL A 212 -4.30 -3.92 -5.90
N THR A 213 -3.48 -4.95 -6.01
CA THR A 213 -2.66 -5.22 -7.19
C THR A 213 -3.54 -5.47 -8.43
N ALA A 214 -4.62 -6.24 -8.29
CA ALA A 214 -5.51 -6.57 -9.39
C ALA A 214 -6.43 -5.41 -9.84
N SER A 215 -6.23 -4.20 -9.32
CA SER A 215 -7.03 -3.03 -9.67
C SER A 215 -6.16 -1.77 -9.78
N PHE A 216 -6.40 -0.76 -8.98
CA PHE A 216 -5.81 0.57 -9.13
C PHE A 216 -4.27 0.59 -9.04
N ALA A 217 -3.65 -0.36 -8.35
CA ALA A 217 -2.18 -0.41 -8.28
C ALA A 217 -1.49 -0.70 -9.63
N MET A 218 -2.22 -1.26 -10.61
CA MET A 218 -1.72 -1.55 -11.96
C MET A 218 -2.37 -0.68 -13.05
N LEU A 219 -3.03 0.43 -12.68
CA LEU A 219 -3.69 1.35 -13.62
C LEU A 219 -2.95 2.69 -13.77
N GLY A 220 -1.69 2.74 -13.33
CA GLY A 220 -0.88 3.96 -13.41
C GLY A 220 -0.44 4.32 -14.81
N ASP A 221 -0.26 5.62 -15.06
CA ASP A 221 0.48 6.11 -16.23
C ASP A 221 1.98 5.80 -16.08
N LEU A 222 2.47 5.80 -14.82
CA LEU A 222 3.82 5.38 -14.41
C LEU A 222 3.70 4.54 -13.15
N ILE A 223 4.02 3.25 -13.25
CA ILE A 223 3.97 2.30 -12.12
C ILE A 223 5.34 2.21 -11.50
N LEU A 224 5.49 2.77 -10.29
CA LEU A 224 6.74 2.79 -9.55
C LEU A 224 6.72 1.72 -8.45
N ALA A 225 7.90 1.18 -8.11
CA ALA A 225 8.05 0.24 -7.01
C ALA A 225 9.26 0.56 -6.13
N GLU A 226 9.21 0.18 -4.85
CA GLU A 226 10.40 0.12 -3.99
C GLU A 226 11.16 -1.18 -4.26
N PRO A 227 12.50 -1.19 -4.13
CA PRO A 227 13.32 -2.39 -4.29
C PRO A 227 12.83 -3.56 -3.45
N LYS A 228 12.85 -4.76 -4.02
CA LYS A 228 12.46 -6.02 -3.39
C LYS A 228 11.03 -6.06 -2.83
N ALA A 229 10.16 -5.11 -3.20
CA ALA A 229 8.77 -5.14 -2.78
C ALA A 229 8.07 -6.42 -3.29
N LEU A 230 7.32 -7.08 -2.40
CA LEU A 230 6.45 -8.19 -2.78
C LEU A 230 5.18 -7.60 -3.42
N ILE A 231 4.98 -7.91 -4.69
CA ILE A 231 3.87 -7.40 -5.49
C ILE A 231 3.23 -8.56 -6.24
N GLY A 232 1.97 -8.86 -5.96
CA GLY A 232 1.32 -10.00 -6.59
C GLY A 232 -0.16 -10.12 -6.25
N PHE A 233 -0.87 -11.05 -6.89
CA PHE A 233 -2.27 -11.30 -6.60
C PHE A 233 -2.43 -12.35 -5.50
N ALA A 234 -2.08 -13.58 -5.78
CA ALA A 234 -2.14 -14.68 -4.84
C ALA A 234 -0.77 -14.96 -4.21
N GLY A 235 -0.75 -15.45 -2.98
CA GLY A 235 0.49 -15.84 -2.33
C GLY A 235 1.18 -16.99 -3.07
N ARG A 236 2.52 -16.99 -3.12
CA ARG A 236 3.38 -18.00 -3.77
C ARG A 236 2.90 -19.43 -3.49
N ARG A 237 2.67 -19.78 -2.22
CA ARG A 237 2.24 -21.12 -1.81
C ARG A 237 0.92 -21.55 -2.48
N VAL A 238 -0.04 -20.63 -2.60
CA VAL A 238 -1.33 -20.91 -3.22
C VAL A 238 -1.13 -21.22 -4.71
N ILE A 239 -0.30 -20.45 -5.39
CA ILE A 239 -0.01 -20.62 -6.80
C ILE A 239 0.70 -21.96 -7.03
N GLU A 240 1.77 -22.25 -6.29
CA GLU A 240 2.53 -23.51 -6.40
C GLU A 240 1.66 -24.75 -6.14
N GLN A 241 0.78 -24.69 -5.15
CA GLN A 241 -0.16 -25.78 -4.86
C GLN A 241 -1.22 -25.97 -5.95
N THR A 242 -1.65 -24.87 -6.59
CA THR A 242 -2.67 -24.91 -7.64
C THR A 242 -2.09 -25.38 -8.97
N LEU A 243 -0.95 -24.81 -9.38
CA LEU A 243 -0.28 -25.16 -10.63
C LEU A 243 0.57 -26.44 -10.52
N ARG A 244 0.91 -26.85 -9.31
CA ARG A 244 1.83 -27.98 -9.02
C ARG A 244 3.21 -27.77 -9.62
N GLU A 245 3.65 -26.53 -9.74
CA GLU A 245 4.94 -26.12 -10.27
C GLU A 245 5.70 -25.28 -9.24
N LYS A 246 7.03 -25.37 -9.26
CA LYS A 246 7.88 -24.53 -8.41
C LYS A 246 8.12 -23.19 -9.11
N LEU A 247 7.78 -22.10 -8.43
CA LEU A 247 7.98 -20.76 -8.95
C LEU A 247 9.45 -20.31 -8.80
N PRO A 248 9.95 -19.42 -9.69
CA PRO A 248 11.26 -18.79 -9.54
C PRO A 248 11.45 -18.15 -8.16
N ASP A 249 12.68 -18.10 -7.64
CA ASP A 249 12.92 -17.57 -6.29
C ASP A 249 12.57 -16.07 -6.16
N ASN A 250 12.77 -15.29 -7.22
CA ASN A 250 12.44 -13.88 -7.31
C ASN A 250 11.00 -13.58 -7.78
N PHE A 251 10.15 -14.61 -7.95
CA PHE A 251 8.76 -14.42 -8.40
C PHE A 251 8.00 -13.46 -7.49
N GLN A 252 7.27 -12.53 -8.09
CA GLN A 252 6.50 -11.47 -7.42
C GLN A 252 7.37 -10.41 -6.69
N THR A 253 8.66 -10.30 -6.96
CA THR A 253 9.45 -9.14 -6.56
C THR A 253 9.26 -7.97 -7.52
N ALA A 254 9.54 -6.75 -7.06
CA ALA A 254 9.51 -5.57 -7.92
C ALA A 254 10.40 -5.74 -9.16
N GLU A 255 11.59 -6.33 -8.98
CA GLU A 255 12.56 -6.61 -10.04
C GLU A 255 11.98 -7.59 -11.07
N TYR A 256 11.39 -8.69 -10.61
CA TYR A 256 10.72 -9.66 -11.50
C TYR A 256 9.63 -8.98 -12.34
N LEU A 257 8.81 -8.13 -11.72
CA LEU A 257 7.74 -7.43 -12.42
C LEU A 257 8.26 -6.35 -13.38
N GLN A 258 9.37 -5.70 -13.07
CA GLN A 258 10.02 -4.77 -13.99
C GLN A 258 10.56 -5.51 -15.22
N ASP A 259 11.23 -6.64 -15.05
CA ASP A 259 11.74 -7.48 -16.15
C ASP A 259 10.61 -7.98 -17.07
N HIS A 260 9.38 -8.11 -16.52
CA HIS A 260 8.20 -8.55 -17.27
C HIS A 260 7.29 -7.39 -17.75
N GLY A 261 7.71 -6.14 -17.58
CA GLY A 261 7.01 -4.96 -18.09
C GLY A 261 5.77 -4.54 -17.28
N PHE A 262 5.64 -4.99 -16.02
CA PHE A 262 4.54 -4.57 -15.13
C PHE A 262 4.90 -3.37 -14.25
N VAL A 263 6.17 -3.08 -14.07
CA VAL A 263 6.70 -1.95 -13.29
C VAL A 263 7.62 -1.14 -14.20
N ASP A 264 7.40 0.16 -14.27
CA ASP A 264 8.19 1.06 -15.14
C ASP A 264 9.53 1.40 -14.51
N ALA A 265 9.58 1.63 -13.20
CA ALA A 265 10.82 1.93 -12.51
C ALA A 265 10.82 1.47 -11.05
N ILE A 266 11.99 0.96 -10.61
CA ILE A 266 12.28 0.65 -9.21
C ILE A 266 13.10 1.80 -8.63
N ILE A 267 12.58 2.47 -7.59
CA ILE A 267 13.20 3.66 -7.02
C ILE A 267 13.45 3.44 -5.52
N PRO A 268 14.72 3.48 -5.08
CA PRO A 268 15.03 3.47 -3.66
C PRO A 268 14.36 4.64 -2.93
N ARG A 269 13.85 4.39 -1.73
CA ARG A 269 13.10 5.37 -0.94
C ARG A 269 13.89 6.66 -0.70
N THR A 270 15.18 6.57 -0.55
CA THR A 270 16.09 7.72 -0.38
C THR A 270 16.15 8.66 -1.58
N GLN A 271 15.77 8.17 -2.77
CA GLN A 271 15.74 8.95 -4.02
C GLN A 271 14.31 9.32 -4.45
N LEU A 272 13.30 8.77 -3.77
CA LEU A 272 11.93 8.79 -4.24
C LEU A 272 11.38 10.22 -4.36
N ARG A 273 11.65 11.09 -3.37
CA ARG A 273 11.17 12.48 -3.38
C ARG A 273 11.67 13.26 -4.60
N SER A 274 12.98 13.25 -4.86
CA SER A 274 13.56 13.97 -6.00
C SER A 274 13.13 13.39 -7.35
N ARG A 275 12.98 12.06 -7.43
CA ARG A 275 12.48 11.40 -8.66
C ARG A 275 11.02 11.76 -8.94
N LEU A 276 10.18 11.76 -7.90
CA LEU A 276 8.79 12.19 -8.04
C LEU A 276 8.69 13.67 -8.46
N ALA A 277 9.47 14.56 -7.85
CA ALA A 277 9.52 15.96 -8.24
C ALA A 277 9.86 16.14 -9.73
N SER A 278 10.88 15.41 -10.22
CA SER A 278 11.25 15.43 -11.64
C SER A 278 10.13 14.91 -12.54
N LEU A 279 9.46 13.82 -12.16
CA LEU A 279 8.32 13.27 -12.92
C LEU A 279 7.14 14.24 -12.95
N LEU A 280 6.81 14.85 -11.83
CA LEU A 280 5.75 15.86 -11.75
C LEU A 280 6.07 17.06 -12.65
N GLN A 281 7.31 17.55 -12.63
CA GLN A 281 7.74 18.65 -13.50
C GLN A 281 7.61 18.32 -14.98
N MET A 282 7.97 17.10 -15.40
CA MET A 282 7.86 16.67 -16.80
C MET A 282 6.40 16.58 -17.28
N HIS A 283 5.46 16.34 -16.38
CA HIS A 283 4.04 16.17 -16.70
C HIS A 283 3.19 17.42 -16.41
N GLN A 284 3.81 18.51 -16.00
CA GLN A 284 3.08 19.79 -15.88
C GLN A 284 2.58 20.20 -17.27
N GLN A 285 1.29 20.46 -17.39
CA GLN A 285 0.78 21.08 -18.60
C GLN A 285 1.40 22.48 -18.71
N PRO A 286 1.93 22.88 -19.88
CA PRO A 286 2.37 24.25 -20.06
C PRO A 286 1.19 25.18 -19.73
N ALA A 287 1.46 26.23 -18.90
CA ALA A 287 0.47 27.24 -18.61
C ALA A 287 -0.12 27.69 -19.97
N ALA A 288 -1.45 27.67 -20.07
CA ALA A 288 -2.12 28.16 -21.28
C ALA A 288 -1.61 29.58 -21.53
N VAL A 289 -0.85 29.75 -22.60
CA VAL A 289 -0.45 31.09 -23.06
C VAL A 289 -1.75 31.80 -23.38
N SER A 290 -2.15 32.72 -22.51
CA SER A 290 -3.30 33.60 -22.78
C SER A 290 -2.96 34.38 -24.04
N ALA A 291 -3.65 34.05 -25.13
CA ALA A 291 -3.59 34.81 -26.36
C ALA A 291 -4.35 36.14 -26.25
#